data_9d47aa7157ac97692fdc072964ef44eb
#
_entry.id   9d47aa7157ac97692fdc072964ef44eb
#
_cell.length_a   1.000
_cell.length_b   1.000
_cell.length_c   1.000
_cell.angle_alpha   90.00
_cell.angle_beta   90.00
_cell.angle_gamma   90.00
#
_symmetry.space_group_name_H-M   'P 1'
#
loop_
_entity.id
_entity.type
_entity.pdbx_description
1 polymer ?
#
loop_
_entity_poly.entity_id
_entity_poly.type
_entity_poly.pdbx_seq_one_letter_code
_entity_poly.pdbx_strand_id
1 'polypeptide(L)'
;MKMFNLFKNIDILQWSAILLSFSFCLGIAVNSIAFVLFIAVAFIITIKELLNKKVQFDKIDMNYPLIIFFLIMFIRELTLEPEYAFTDYLKSDFAFLLLPLAIGFQMKKLRKHIPIILITFVFGCLFNSIINLIYAFYRGFIIPEDGINIWYFTYNLLSEPFSFQPIYLAFYYVFALLILNHYNALIKNKAFYYATFFVLSVSIFLLAARNAIVCLVILMPIFLILEKRISLKKLFIMIGVLVIAFFIAIQNPIVKNRILKVNQTGNFYSGKSLRFSIWENAIKVSKENPVIGLGKKQSQISLVEEYKKRELIVPVKENYNSHNQYLQTLMQYGIVGMVGLLLVFLFPARRFLKERYYLALFWIAIAAVTAITDSIFMRQWGIFSFAFFTSLFLLGDTQPAKKELES
;
A
#
# COMPACT_ATOMS: atom_id res chain seq x y z
N MET A 1 -8.36 -28.39 -7.28
CA MET A 1 -9.27 -28.26 -8.47
C MET A 1 -9.94 -26.89 -8.54
N LYS A 2 -10.53 -26.34 -7.43
CA LYS A 2 -11.22 -25.01 -7.48
C LYS A 2 -10.28 -23.85 -7.91
N MET A 3 -9.05 -23.77 -7.42
CA MET A 3 -8.10 -22.71 -7.78
C MET A 3 -7.64 -22.80 -9.25
N PHE A 4 -7.41 -24.01 -9.79
CA PHE A 4 -7.08 -24.22 -11.20
C PHE A 4 -8.21 -23.81 -12.16
N ASN A 5 -9.46 -23.91 -11.72
CA ASN A 5 -10.61 -23.49 -12.53
C ASN A 5 -10.68 -21.95 -12.68
N LEU A 6 -10.09 -21.18 -11.76
CA LEU A 6 -10.00 -19.72 -11.88
C LEU A 6 -9.06 -19.27 -13.01
N PHE A 7 -8.09 -20.13 -13.40
CA PHE A 7 -7.17 -19.85 -14.52
C PHE A 7 -7.71 -20.25 -15.88
N LYS A 8 -8.89 -20.90 -15.96
CA LYS A 8 -9.51 -21.22 -17.24
C LYS A 8 -10.08 -19.97 -17.90
N ASN A 9 -9.79 -19.78 -19.19
CA ASN A 9 -10.30 -18.69 -20.03
C ASN A 9 -9.84 -17.27 -19.60
N ILE A 10 -8.59 -17.16 -19.13
CA ILE A 10 -7.97 -15.86 -18.85
C ILE A 10 -7.49 -15.25 -20.16
N ASP A 11 -7.95 -14.06 -20.50
CA ASP A 11 -7.48 -13.28 -21.64
C ASP A 11 -6.27 -12.39 -21.30
N ILE A 12 -5.72 -11.71 -22.30
CA ILE A 12 -4.53 -10.86 -22.15
C ILE A 12 -4.72 -9.74 -21.13
N LEU A 13 -5.94 -9.21 -20.98
CA LEU A 13 -6.25 -8.15 -20.02
C LEU A 13 -6.13 -8.68 -18.58
N GLN A 14 -6.72 -9.83 -18.31
CA GLN A 14 -6.67 -10.43 -16.97
C GLN A 14 -5.26 -10.88 -16.64
N TRP A 15 -4.50 -11.44 -17.60
CA TRP A 15 -3.09 -11.75 -17.41
C TRP A 15 -2.27 -10.51 -17.08
N SER A 16 -2.48 -9.39 -17.77
CA SER A 16 -1.78 -8.15 -17.46
C SER A 16 -2.13 -7.59 -16.07
N ALA A 17 -3.39 -7.71 -15.62
CA ALA A 17 -3.80 -7.36 -14.26
C ALA A 17 -3.19 -8.28 -13.18
N ILE A 18 -3.09 -9.59 -13.45
CA ILE A 18 -2.44 -10.57 -12.58
C ILE A 18 -0.94 -10.27 -12.47
N LEU A 19 -0.27 -9.99 -13.59
CA LEU A 19 1.14 -9.60 -13.61
C LEU A 19 1.39 -8.30 -12.85
N LEU A 20 0.53 -7.29 -13.05
CA LEU A 20 0.61 -6.03 -12.29
C LEU A 20 0.45 -6.29 -10.79
N SER A 21 -0.51 -7.10 -10.39
CA SER A 21 -0.75 -7.45 -8.99
C SER A 21 0.46 -8.16 -8.35
N PHE A 22 1.07 -9.11 -9.04
CA PHE A 22 2.29 -9.79 -8.59
C PHE A 22 3.49 -8.84 -8.50
N SER A 23 3.62 -7.93 -9.49
CA SER A 23 4.77 -7.03 -9.62
C SER A 23 4.87 -5.98 -8.50
N PHE A 24 3.79 -5.72 -7.75
CA PHE A 24 3.84 -4.79 -6.61
C PHE A 24 4.94 -5.15 -5.60
N CYS A 25 5.31 -6.42 -5.52
CA CYS A 25 6.32 -6.92 -4.58
C CYS A 25 7.71 -7.09 -5.19
N LEU A 26 7.93 -6.72 -6.47
CA LEU A 26 9.19 -6.97 -7.20
C LEU A 26 10.07 -5.72 -7.42
N GLY A 27 9.75 -4.61 -6.76
CA GLY A 27 10.48 -3.35 -6.94
C GLY A 27 9.90 -2.43 -8.02
N ILE A 28 10.40 -1.18 -8.06
CA ILE A 28 9.80 -0.09 -8.84
C ILE A 28 9.85 -0.37 -10.34
N ALA A 29 10.98 -0.82 -10.87
CA ALA A 29 11.17 -0.99 -12.31
C ALA A 29 10.21 -2.05 -12.90
N VAL A 30 10.15 -3.22 -12.27
CA VAL A 30 9.26 -4.33 -12.71
C VAL A 30 7.79 -3.91 -12.59
N ASN A 31 7.45 -3.22 -11.49
CA ASN A 31 6.10 -2.71 -11.29
C ASN A 31 5.71 -1.66 -12.34
N SER A 32 6.63 -0.76 -12.73
CA SER A 32 6.38 0.24 -13.77
C SER A 32 6.14 -0.40 -15.14
N ILE A 33 6.92 -1.43 -15.50
CA ILE A 33 6.73 -2.17 -16.76
C ILE A 33 5.35 -2.86 -16.77
N ALA A 34 5.01 -3.55 -15.68
CA ALA A 34 3.71 -4.22 -15.55
C ALA A 34 2.54 -3.23 -15.58
N PHE A 35 2.70 -2.05 -14.96
CA PHE A 35 1.72 -0.97 -15.00
C PHE A 35 1.49 -0.47 -16.43
N VAL A 36 2.55 -0.13 -17.18
CA VAL A 36 2.45 0.33 -18.56
C VAL A 36 1.80 -0.74 -19.44
N LEU A 37 2.18 -2.01 -19.28
CA LEU A 37 1.58 -3.13 -20.00
C LEU A 37 0.07 -3.23 -19.73
N PHE A 38 -0.34 -3.19 -18.46
CA PHE A 38 -1.75 -3.26 -18.09
C PHE A 38 -2.55 -2.10 -18.68
N ILE A 39 -2.05 -0.88 -18.55
CA ILE A 39 -2.69 0.33 -19.08
C ILE A 39 -2.81 0.24 -20.60
N ALA A 40 -1.74 -0.12 -21.33
CA ALA A 40 -1.75 -0.25 -22.78
C ALA A 40 -2.78 -1.30 -23.26
N VAL A 41 -2.78 -2.49 -22.63
CA VAL A 41 -3.75 -3.55 -22.98
C VAL A 41 -5.18 -3.10 -22.72
N ALA A 42 -5.45 -2.48 -21.55
CA ALA A 42 -6.78 -2.02 -21.18
C ALA A 42 -7.30 -0.95 -22.16
N PHE A 43 -6.46 0.04 -22.52
CA PHE A 43 -6.85 1.08 -23.47
C PHE A 43 -7.02 0.57 -24.92
N ILE A 44 -6.14 -0.32 -25.40
CA ILE A 44 -6.29 -0.94 -26.73
C ILE A 44 -7.65 -1.67 -26.83
N ILE A 45 -8.00 -2.44 -25.80
CA ILE A 45 -9.28 -3.15 -25.76
C ILE A 45 -10.44 -2.16 -25.68
N THR A 46 -10.33 -1.11 -24.86
CA THR A 46 -11.36 -0.06 -24.74
C THR A 46 -11.60 0.64 -26.08
N ILE A 47 -10.53 1.02 -26.79
CA ILE A 47 -10.64 1.65 -28.11
C ILE A 47 -11.33 0.71 -29.09
N LYS A 48 -10.97 -0.58 -29.15
CA LYS A 48 -11.64 -1.56 -30.01
C LYS A 48 -13.14 -1.71 -29.68
N GLU A 49 -13.49 -1.67 -28.40
CA GLU A 49 -14.89 -1.74 -27.96
C GLU A 49 -15.67 -0.47 -28.30
N LEU A 50 -15.04 0.70 -28.20
CA LEU A 50 -15.61 1.99 -28.62
C LEU A 50 -15.89 2.02 -30.12
N LEU A 51 -14.91 1.65 -30.95
CA LEU A 51 -15.06 1.57 -32.41
C LEU A 51 -16.17 0.62 -32.84
N ASN A 52 -16.37 -0.48 -32.10
CA ASN A 52 -17.42 -1.44 -32.32
C ASN A 52 -18.75 -1.09 -31.64
N LYS A 53 -18.92 0.10 -31.08
CA LYS A 53 -20.11 0.58 -30.32
C LYS A 53 -20.57 -0.38 -29.22
N LYS A 54 -19.64 -1.10 -28.57
CA LYS A 54 -19.93 -2.07 -27.50
C LYS A 54 -19.83 -1.49 -26.09
N VAL A 55 -19.32 -0.27 -25.95
CA VAL A 55 -19.17 0.41 -24.65
C VAL A 55 -20.52 0.96 -24.21
N GLN A 56 -20.96 0.60 -23.01
CA GLN A 56 -22.16 1.11 -22.35
C GLN A 56 -21.73 2.09 -21.27
N PHE A 57 -21.69 3.39 -21.57
CA PHE A 57 -21.21 4.44 -20.68
C PHE A 57 -22.01 4.56 -19.38
N ASP A 58 -23.31 4.26 -19.43
CA ASP A 58 -24.24 4.26 -18.29
C ASP A 58 -23.93 3.18 -17.22
N LYS A 59 -23.09 2.21 -17.58
CA LYS A 59 -22.71 1.09 -16.70
C LYS A 59 -21.25 1.13 -16.24
N ILE A 60 -20.56 2.23 -16.54
CA ILE A 60 -19.16 2.38 -16.12
C ILE A 60 -19.14 2.86 -14.67
N ASP A 61 -18.58 2.05 -13.79
CA ASP A 61 -18.34 2.42 -12.39
C ASP A 61 -16.85 2.79 -12.22
N MET A 62 -16.58 4.04 -11.96
CA MET A 62 -15.23 4.58 -11.84
C MET A 62 -14.96 5.10 -10.44
N ASN A 63 -13.70 5.09 -10.07
CA ASN A 63 -13.22 5.71 -8.83
C ASN A 63 -13.07 7.23 -9.02
N TYR A 64 -14.20 7.94 -9.13
CA TYR A 64 -14.23 9.39 -9.30
C TYR A 64 -13.44 10.17 -8.26
N PRO A 65 -13.43 9.81 -6.95
CA PRO A 65 -12.61 10.51 -5.96
C PRO A 65 -11.12 10.53 -6.29
N LEU A 66 -10.56 9.45 -6.83
CA LEU A 66 -9.15 9.44 -7.26
C LEU A 66 -8.91 10.37 -8.45
N ILE A 67 -9.83 10.35 -9.43
CA ILE A 67 -9.73 11.23 -10.60
C ILE A 67 -9.83 12.70 -10.18
N ILE A 68 -10.78 13.04 -9.31
CA ILE A 68 -10.94 14.41 -8.78
C ILE A 68 -9.68 14.83 -8.01
N PHE A 69 -9.14 13.97 -7.16
CA PHE A 69 -7.92 14.27 -6.41
C PHE A 69 -6.73 14.49 -7.35
N PHE A 70 -6.59 13.65 -8.39
CA PHE A 70 -5.59 13.87 -9.43
C PHE A 70 -5.77 15.22 -10.13
N LEU A 71 -6.99 15.58 -10.51
CA LEU A 71 -7.26 16.86 -11.19
C LEU A 71 -6.92 18.07 -10.31
N ILE A 72 -7.19 18.00 -9.01
CA ILE A 72 -6.78 19.06 -8.06
C ILE A 72 -5.25 19.21 -8.07
N MET A 73 -4.51 18.10 -7.97
CA MET A 73 -3.05 18.12 -8.03
C MET A 73 -2.55 18.64 -9.38
N PHE A 74 -3.11 18.11 -10.46
CA PHE A 74 -2.72 18.45 -11.84
C PHE A 74 -2.90 19.93 -12.14
N ILE A 75 -4.10 20.49 -11.85
CA ILE A 75 -4.39 21.90 -12.05
C ILE A 75 -3.42 22.77 -11.24
N ARG A 76 -3.16 22.39 -9.98
CA ARG A 76 -2.25 23.17 -9.12
C ARG A 76 -0.83 23.19 -9.64
N GLU A 77 -0.25 22.04 -9.98
CA GLU A 77 1.11 21.98 -10.50
C GLU A 77 1.23 22.67 -11.87
N LEU A 78 0.22 22.52 -12.73
CA LEU A 78 0.18 23.19 -14.03
C LEU A 78 0.13 24.72 -13.91
N THR A 79 -0.54 25.25 -12.89
CA THR A 79 -0.62 26.70 -12.65
C THR A 79 0.67 27.29 -12.05
N LEU A 80 1.50 26.47 -11.39
CA LEU A 80 2.74 26.93 -10.76
C LEU A 80 3.95 26.76 -11.65
N GLU A 81 4.15 25.57 -12.19
CA GLU A 81 5.33 25.22 -12.99
C GLU A 81 4.95 24.24 -14.13
N PRO A 82 4.32 24.76 -15.22
CA PRO A 82 3.79 23.92 -16.31
C PRO A 82 4.87 23.05 -16.97
N GLU A 83 6.12 23.52 -17.06
CA GLU A 83 7.24 22.80 -17.69
C GLU A 83 7.59 21.49 -16.95
N TYR A 84 7.46 21.47 -15.62
CA TYR A 84 7.85 20.36 -14.77
C TYR A 84 6.66 19.50 -14.31
N ALA A 85 5.43 19.99 -14.51
CA ALA A 85 4.23 19.32 -14.03
C ALA A 85 4.12 17.87 -14.52
N PHE A 86 4.42 17.60 -15.80
CA PHE A 86 4.31 16.27 -16.40
C PHE A 86 5.52 15.37 -16.09
N THR A 87 6.73 15.93 -16.06
CA THR A 87 7.97 15.16 -16.03
C THR A 87 8.44 14.83 -14.62
N ASP A 88 8.29 15.76 -13.68
CA ASP A 88 8.89 15.64 -12.36
C ASP A 88 7.87 15.49 -11.24
N TYR A 89 6.77 16.25 -11.30
CA TYR A 89 5.87 16.33 -10.15
C TYR A 89 4.74 15.28 -10.18
N LEU A 90 4.15 15.03 -11.34
CA LEU A 90 2.97 14.19 -11.45
C LEU A 90 3.23 12.81 -12.07
N LYS A 91 4.48 12.48 -12.33
CA LYS A 91 4.95 11.27 -12.99
C LYS A 91 4.26 9.98 -12.50
N SER A 92 4.24 9.77 -11.19
CA SER A 92 3.56 8.61 -10.57
C SER A 92 2.07 8.87 -10.34
N ASP A 93 1.67 10.14 -10.14
CA ASP A 93 0.28 10.49 -9.78
C ASP A 93 -0.70 10.25 -10.93
N PHE A 94 -0.22 10.17 -12.19
CA PHE A 94 -1.05 9.75 -13.33
C PHE A 94 -1.74 8.40 -13.11
N ALA A 95 -1.24 7.57 -12.22
CA ALA A 95 -1.92 6.32 -11.85
C ALA A 95 -3.29 6.57 -11.20
N PHE A 96 -3.49 7.72 -10.51
CA PHE A 96 -4.80 8.10 -9.96
C PHE A 96 -5.84 8.46 -11.04
N LEU A 97 -5.40 8.72 -12.27
CA LEU A 97 -6.26 8.89 -13.44
C LEU A 97 -6.36 7.61 -14.26
N LEU A 98 -5.21 7.04 -14.62
CA LEU A 98 -5.15 5.96 -15.62
C LEU A 98 -5.73 4.64 -15.09
N LEU A 99 -5.47 4.28 -13.83
CA LEU A 99 -5.99 3.03 -13.25
C LEU A 99 -7.51 3.04 -13.07
N PRO A 100 -8.14 4.09 -12.49
CA PRO A 100 -9.60 4.16 -12.44
C PRO A 100 -10.26 4.10 -13.80
N LEU A 101 -9.68 4.76 -14.82
CA LEU A 101 -10.20 4.71 -16.19
C LEU A 101 -10.05 3.30 -16.80
N ALA A 102 -8.84 2.74 -16.77
CA ALA A 102 -8.56 1.42 -17.33
C ALA A 102 -9.43 0.32 -16.71
N ILE A 103 -9.54 0.33 -15.37
CA ILE A 103 -10.32 -0.65 -14.61
C ILE A 103 -11.82 -0.42 -14.82
N GLY A 104 -12.29 0.82 -14.78
CA GLY A 104 -13.70 1.18 -14.95
C GLY A 104 -14.23 0.76 -16.32
N PHE A 105 -13.51 1.06 -17.41
CA PHE A 105 -13.91 0.64 -18.76
C PHE A 105 -13.93 -0.89 -18.94
N GLN A 106 -13.06 -1.62 -18.25
CA GLN A 106 -12.92 -3.05 -18.36
C GLN A 106 -13.55 -3.85 -17.20
N MET A 107 -14.42 -3.20 -16.41
CA MET A 107 -14.97 -3.77 -15.19
C MET A 107 -15.64 -5.15 -15.39
N LYS A 108 -16.40 -5.34 -16.46
CA LYS A 108 -17.11 -6.60 -16.73
C LYS A 108 -16.16 -7.79 -16.89
N LYS A 109 -14.98 -7.55 -17.50
CA LYS A 109 -13.97 -8.58 -17.75
C LYS A 109 -13.12 -8.85 -16.51
N LEU A 110 -12.82 -7.82 -15.71
CA LEU A 110 -11.95 -7.93 -14.54
C LEU A 110 -12.68 -8.49 -13.33
N ARG A 111 -13.96 -8.17 -13.14
CA ARG A 111 -14.76 -8.50 -11.95
C ARG A 111 -14.67 -9.96 -11.52
N LYS A 112 -14.84 -10.89 -12.47
CA LYS A 112 -14.79 -12.34 -12.20
C LYS A 112 -13.42 -12.83 -11.78
N HIS A 113 -12.35 -12.07 -12.09
CA HIS A 113 -10.97 -12.45 -11.85
C HIS A 113 -10.33 -11.74 -10.64
N ILE A 114 -11.09 -10.90 -9.92
CA ILE A 114 -10.62 -10.23 -8.70
C ILE A 114 -10.00 -11.23 -7.70
N PRO A 115 -10.62 -12.39 -7.40
CA PRO A 115 -10.03 -13.34 -6.45
C PRO A 115 -8.63 -13.81 -6.85
N ILE A 116 -8.41 -14.10 -8.15
CA ILE A 116 -7.09 -14.57 -8.60
C ILE A 116 -6.07 -13.43 -8.63
N ILE A 117 -6.48 -12.22 -9.02
CA ILE A 117 -5.62 -11.04 -8.98
C ILE A 117 -5.13 -10.80 -7.55
N LEU A 118 -6.03 -10.86 -6.56
CA LEU A 118 -5.68 -10.67 -5.15
C LEU A 118 -4.84 -11.82 -4.57
N ILE A 119 -5.16 -13.07 -4.91
CA ILE A 119 -4.35 -14.22 -4.47
C ILE A 119 -2.94 -14.16 -5.07
N THR A 120 -2.80 -13.69 -6.30
CA THR A 120 -1.49 -13.53 -6.94
C THR A 120 -0.65 -12.45 -6.23
N PHE A 121 -1.27 -11.39 -5.71
CA PHE A 121 -0.59 -10.44 -4.83
C PHE A 121 -0.04 -11.12 -3.57
N VAL A 122 -0.81 -12.02 -2.93
CA VAL A 122 -0.33 -12.78 -1.76
C VAL A 122 0.90 -13.62 -2.13
N PHE A 123 0.89 -14.28 -3.29
CA PHE A 123 2.06 -15.02 -3.79
C PHE A 123 3.25 -14.10 -4.03
N GLY A 124 3.04 -12.91 -4.58
CA GLY A 124 4.10 -11.91 -4.75
C GLY A 124 4.71 -11.47 -3.41
N CYS A 125 3.86 -11.22 -2.40
CA CYS A 125 4.32 -10.91 -1.05
C CYS A 125 5.10 -12.06 -0.40
N LEU A 126 4.63 -13.30 -0.54
CA LEU A 126 5.31 -14.48 -0.02
C LEU A 126 6.66 -14.69 -0.71
N PHE A 127 6.71 -14.59 -2.03
CA PHE A 127 7.94 -14.69 -2.81
C PHE A 127 8.96 -13.63 -2.38
N ASN A 128 8.55 -12.37 -2.30
CA ASN A 128 9.41 -11.27 -1.84
C ASN A 128 9.93 -11.53 -0.42
N SER A 129 9.05 -11.95 0.51
CA SER A 129 9.42 -12.26 1.89
C SER A 129 10.46 -13.37 1.98
N ILE A 130 10.28 -14.46 1.22
CA ILE A 130 11.23 -15.59 1.19
C ILE A 130 12.59 -15.14 0.65
N ILE A 131 12.62 -14.40 -0.47
CA ILE A 131 13.88 -13.90 -1.04
C ILE A 131 14.61 -12.98 -0.06
N ASN A 132 13.87 -12.06 0.61
CA ASN A 132 14.46 -11.18 1.62
C ASN A 132 15.06 -11.97 2.80
N LEU A 133 14.36 -12.99 3.29
CA LEU A 133 14.87 -13.85 4.37
C LEU A 133 16.09 -14.67 3.94
N ILE A 134 16.08 -15.22 2.72
CA ILE A 134 17.24 -15.94 2.15
C ILE A 134 18.45 -15.01 2.01
N TYR A 135 18.23 -13.79 1.50
CA TYR A 135 19.28 -12.77 1.38
C TYR A 135 19.84 -12.39 2.76
N ALA A 136 18.97 -12.14 3.74
CA ALA A 136 19.39 -11.81 5.10
C ALA A 136 20.19 -12.94 5.74
N PHE A 137 19.80 -14.21 5.51
CA PHE A 137 20.54 -15.37 5.97
C PHE A 137 21.91 -15.47 5.29
N TYR A 138 21.95 -15.31 3.96
CA TYR A 138 23.18 -15.37 3.19
C TYR A 138 24.19 -14.30 3.63
N ARG A 139 23.76 -13.03 3.69
CA ARG A 139 24.60 -11.90 4.12
C ARG A 139 24.96 -11.95 5.60
N GLY A 140 24.06 -12.42 6.46
CA GLY A 140 24.25 -12.42 7.90
C GLY A 140 25.07 -13.60 8.43
N PHE A 141 25.03 -14.78 7.75
CA PHE A 141 25.63 -15.99 8.27
C PHE A 141 26.64 -16.66 7.31
N ILE A 142 26.44 -16.54 5.99
CA ILE A 142 27.28 -17.27 5.00
C ILE A 142 28.48 -16.43 4.60
N ILE A 143 28.29 -15.13 4.32
CA ILE A 143 29.37 -14.21 3.91
C ILE A 143 29.42 -12.95 4.79
N PRO A 144 29.45 -13.08 6.12
CA PRO A 144 29.56 -11.92 6.97
C PRO A 144 30.95 -11.30 6.85
N GLU A 145 31.03 -9.95 6.74
CA GLU A 145 32.30 -9.23 6.62
C GLU A 145 33.10 -9.27 7.95
N ASP A 146 32.39 -9.12 9.10
CA ASP A 146 32.98 -9.04 10.45
C ASP A 146 32.30 -9.97 11.47
N GLY A 147 32.06 -11.26 11.08
CA GLY A 147 31.37 -12.24 11.92
C GLY A 147 29.84 -12.20 11.76
N ILE A 148 29.12 -13.02 12.53
CA ILE A 148 27.66 -13.15 12.39
C ILE A 148 26.99 -11.79 12.50
N ASN A 149 26.28 -11.38 11.45
CA ASN A 149 25.62 -10.06 11.36
C ASN A 149 24.10 -10.18 11.23
N ILE A 150 23.42 -10.12 12.38
CA ILE A 150 21.94 -10.20 12.45
C ILE A 150 21.23 -8.92 11.98
N TRP A 151 21.94 -7.83 11.65
CA TRP A 151 21.37 -6.59 11.13
C TRP A 151 20.63 -6.78 9.81
N TYR A 152 21.08 -7.75 8.98
CA TYR A 152 20.43 -8.07 7.71
C TYR A 152 18.97 -8.54 7.87
N PHE A 153 18.59 -9.03 9.06
CA PHE A 153 17.21 -9.38 9.38
C PHE A 153 16.36 -8.22 9.85
N THR A 154 16.76 -6.96 9.57
CA THR A 154 16.04 -5.81 10.10
C THR A 154 15.84 -4.71 9.06
N TYR A 155 14.63 -4.11 9.12
CA TYR A 155 14.29 -2.85 8.48
C TYR A 155 14.80 -2.71 7.03
N ASN A 156 15.63 -1.70 6.73
CA ASN A 156 16.11 -1.43 5.36
C ASN A 156 16.95 -2.57 4.79
N LEU A 157 17.81 -3.20 5.60
CA LEU A 157 18.67 -4.30 5.14
C LEU A 157 17.85 -5.53 4.76
N LEU A 158 16.76 -5.82 5.48
CA LEU A 158 15.86 -6.93 5.12
C LEU A 158 15.14 -6.68 3.79
N SER A 159 14.83 -5.43 3.45
CA SER A 159 14.09 -5.08 2.23
C SER A 159 14.99 -4.65 1.05
N GLU A 160 16.31 -4.75 1.22
CA GLU A 160 17.33 -4.33 0.26
C GLU A 160 17.24 -5.04 -1.11
N PRO A 161 17.03 -6.37 -1.21
CA PRO A 161 17.03 -7.08 -2.49
C PRO A 161 16.11 -6.49 -3.56
N PHE A 162 15.01 -5.90 -3.15
CA PHE A 162 14.05 -5.26 -4.05
C PHE A 162 14.02 -3.74 -3.89
N SER A 163 14.96 -3.17 -3.13
CA SER A 163 15.07 -1.72 -2.86
C SER A 163 13.78 -1.10 -2.30
N PHE A 164 13.06 -1.87 -1.47
CA PHE A 164 11.83 -1.39 -0.85
C PHE A 164 12.09 -0.53 0.39
N GLN A 165 11.23 0.46 0.58
CA GLN A 165 11.09 1.06 1.91
C GLN A 165 10.28 0.11 2.82
N PRO A 166 10.77 -0.23 4.02
CA PRO A 166 10.15 -1.21 4.91
C PRO A 166 8.69 -0.96 5.25
N ILE A 167 8.29 0.32 5.32
CA ILE A 167 6.92 0.72 5.65
C ILE A 167 5.93 0.24 4.58
N TYR A 168 6.26 0.42 3.29
CA TYR A 168 5.38 -0.01 2.20
C TYR A 168 5.34 -1.54 2.08
N LEU A 169 6.48 -2.19 2.28
CA LEU A 169 6.55 -3.64 2.24
C LEU A 169 5.73 -4.28 3.37
N ALA A 170 5.86 -3.76 4.59
CA ALA A 170 5.08 -4.21 5.72
C ALA A 170 3.56 -3.94 5.55
N PHE A 171 3.20 -2.79 4.96
CA PHE A 171 1.83 -2.46 4.58
C PHE A 171 1.27 -3.49 3.58
N TYR A 172 2.06 -3.90 2.58
CA TYR A 172 1.67 -4.94 1.62
C TYR A 172 1.48 -6.30 2.29
N TYR A 173 2.35 -6.68 3.22
CA TYR A 173 2.24 -7.95 3.93
C TYR A 173 0.99 -7.99 4.84
N VAL A 174 0.65 -6.89 5.51
CA VAL A 174 -0.62 -6.82 6.27
C VAL A 174 -1.82 -7.01 5.34
N PHE A 175 -1.85 -6.34 4.20
CA PHE A 175 -2.92 -6.50 3.23
C PHE A 175 -2.98 -7.93 2.66
N ALA A 176 -1.83 -8.54 2.35
CA ALA A 176 -1.75 -9.93 1.92
C ALA A 176 -2.33 -10.90 2.96
N LEU A 177 -2.12 -10.65 4.25
CA LEU A 177 -2.71 -11.44 5.32
C LEU A 177 -4.24 -11.29 5.38
N LEU A 178 -4.79 -10.09 5.12
CA LEU A 178 -6.25 -9.89 5.00
C LEU A 178 -6.81 -10.69 3.83
N ILE A 179 -6.17 -10.61 2.65
CA ILE A 179 -6.56 -11.36 1.44
C ILE A 179 -6.50 -12.88 1.71
N LEU A 180 -5.42 -13.36 2.30
CA LEU A 180 -5.20 -14.76 2.65
C LEU A 180 -6.35 -15.30 3.53
N ASN A 181 -6.80 -14.50 4.48
CA ASN A 181 -7.92 -14.86 5.36
C ASN A 181 -9.26 -14.77 4.64
N HIS A 182 -9.49 -13.74 3.83
CA HIS A 182 -10.72 -13.58 3.08
C HIS A 182 -10.98 -14.74 2.11
N TYR A 183 -9.92 -15.18 1.40
CA TYR A 183 -9.98 -16.27 0.43
C TYR A 183 -9.50 -17.63 0.98
N ASN A 184 -9.52 -17.83 2.31
CA ASN A 184 -9.02 -19.06 2.93
C ASN A 184 -9.71 -20.35 2.41
N ALA A 185 -10.97 -20.27 1.98
CA ALA A 185 -11.71 -21.39 1.41
C ALA A 185 -11.17 -21.84 0.05
N LEU A 186 -10.45 -20.99 -0.69
CA LEU A 186 -9.81 -21.34 -1.95
C LEU A 186 -8.47 -22.05 -1.74
N ILE A 187 -7.87 -21.93 -0.57
CA ILE A 187 -6.57 -22.51 -0.21
C ILE A 187 -6.81 -23.84 0.49
N LYS A 188 -6.79 -24.94 -0.27
CA LYS A 188 -7.07 -26.29 0.26
C LYS A 188 -6.01 -26.79 1.26
N ASN A 189 -4.74 -26.46 1.01
CA ASN A 189 -3.64 -26.89 1.87
C ASN A 189 -3.53 -25.99 3.11
N LYS A 190 -4.00 -26.50 4.25
CA LYS A 190 -3.94 -25.78 5.52
C LYS A 190 -2.51 -25.51 5.99
N ALA A 191 -1.56 -26.43 5.71
CA ALA A 191 -0.18 -26.24 6.06
C ALA A 191 0.41 -25.05 5.28
N PHE A 192 0.15 -24.95 3.98
CA PHE A 192 0.54 -23.79 3.16
C PHE A 192 -0.07 -22.49 3.67
N TYR A 193 -1.36 -22.49 4.04
CA TYR A 193 -2.02 -21.32 4.61
C TYR A 193 -1.32 -20.83 5.88
N TYR A 194 -1.08 -21.73 6.87
CA TYR A 194 -0.43 -21.34 8.12
C TYR A 194 1.04 -20.99 7.93
N ALA A 195 1.76 -21.67 7.04
CA ALA A 195 3.14 -21.32 6.71
C ALA A 195 3.23 -19.92 6.09
N THR A 196 2.36 -19.58 5.13
CA THR A 196 2.31 -18.24 4.53
C THR A 196 1.97 -17.19 5.58
N PHE A 197 0.98 -17.46 6.44
CA PHE A 197 0.60 -16.56 7.52
C PHE A 197 1.78 -16.32 8.48
N PHE A 198 2.50 -17.36 8.87
CA PHE A 198 3.66 -17.30 9.74
C PHE A 198 4.81 -16.50 9.12
N VAL A 199 5.21 -16.83 7.89
CA VAL A 199 6.34 -16.17 7.19
C VAL A 199 6.07 -14.67 7.03
N LEU A 200 4.89 -14.28 6.56
CA LEU A 200 4.55 -12.86 6.42
C LEU A 200 4.47 -12.15 7.78
N SER A 201 3.95 -12.81 8.82
CA SER A 201 3.89 -12.23 10.17
C SER A 201 5.29 -12.00 10.75
N VAL A 202 6.19 -12.98 10.65
CA VAL A 202 7.60 -12.83 11.06
C VAL A 202 8.24 -11.65 10.32
N SER A 203 8.06 -11.58 9.01
CA SER A 203 8.63 -10.51 8.18
C SER A 203 8.08 -9.12 8.54
N ILE A 204 6.79 -8.98 8.89
CA ILE A 204 6.23 -7.70 9.39
C ILE A 204 6.94 -7.25 10.67
N PHE A 205 7.17 -8.16 11.62
CA PHE A 205 7.86 -7.82 12.87
C PHE A 205 9.33 -7.50 12.62
N LEU A 206 10.04 -8.25 11.76
CA LEU A 206 11.44 -8.00 11.39
C LEU A 206 11.62 -6.67 10.66
N LEU A 207 10.69 -6.29 9.78
CA LEU A 207 10.66 -4.95 9.16
C LEU A 207 10.46 -3.82 10.19
N ALA A 208 10.03 -4.14 11.41
CA ALA A 208 9.84 -3.21 12.54
C ALA A 208 9.08 -1.92 12.16
N ALA A 209 8.14 -2.02 11.22
CA ALA A 209 7.26 -0.94 10.80
C ALA A 209 6.09 -0.82 11.78
N ARG A 210 6.17 0.13 12.73
CA ARG A 210 5.21 0.25 13.85
C ARG A 210 3.76 0.37 13.42
N ASN A 211 3.49 1.13 12.35
CA ASN A 211 2.14 1.28 11.79
C ASN A 211 1.57 -0.05 11.28
N ALA A 212 2.38 -0.86 10.58
CA ALA A 212 1.96 -2.18 10.11
C ALA A 212 1.71 -3.14 11.29
N ILE A 213 2.53 -3.08 12.34
CA ILE A 213 2.33 -3.87 13.57
C ILE A 213 1.02 -3.47 14.25
N VAL A 214 0.72 -2.17 14.35
CA VAL A 214 -0.57 -1.67 14.88
C VAL A 214 -1.73 -2.19 14.02
N CYS A 215 -1.63 -2.10 12.70
CA CYS A 215 -2.65 -2.66 11.80
C CYS A 215 -2.83 -4.17 11.98
N LEU A 216 -1.73 -4.91 12.12
CA LEU A 216 -1.76 -6.36 12.32
C LEU A 216 -2.41 -6.74 13.66
N VAL A 217 -2.08 -6.02 14.74
CA VAL A 217 -2.54 -6.34 16.09
C VAL A 217 -3.96 -5.85 16.36
N ILE A 218 -4.37 -4.71 15.77
CA ILE A 218 -5.67 -4.10 16.04
C ILE A 218 -6.65 -4.39 14.91
N LEU A 219 -6.30 -4.04 13.66
CA LEU A 219 -7.26 -4.14 12.55
C LEU A 219 -7.51 -5.59 12.13
N MET A 220 -6.50 -6.46 12.19
CA MET A 220 -6.65 -7.85 11.77
C MET A 220 -7.68 -8.62 12.62
N PRO A 221 -7.65 -8.62 13.97
CA PRO A 221 -8.69 -9.25 14.79
C PRO A 221 -10.09 -8.70 14.51
N ILE A 222 -10.23 -7.37 14.38
CA ILE A 222 -11.53 -6.74 14.06
C ILE A 222 -12.04 -7.24 12.71
N PHE A 223 -11.19 -7.29 11.69
CA PHE A 223 -11.53 -7.84 10.38
C PHE A 223 -12.03 -9.28 10.48
N LEU A 224 -11.32 -10.13 11.22
CA LEU A 224 -11.65 -11.55 11.38
C LEU A 224 -13.00 -11.75 12.06
N ILE A 225 -13.33 -10.92 13.05
CA ILE A 225 -14.62 -10.94 13.75
C ILE A 225 -15.75 -10.52 12.81
N LEU A 226 -15.56 -9.44 12.04
CA LEU A 226 -16.58 -8.92 11.13
C LEU A 226 -16.86 -9.86 9.96
N GLU A 227 -15.83 -10.53 9.43
CA GLU A 227 -15.97 -11.52 8.36
C GLU A 227 -16.75 -12.78 8.81
N LYS A 228 -16.88 -13.04 10.11
CA LYS A 228 -17.57 -14.22 10.69
C LYS A 228 -17.13 -15.58 10.09
N ARG A 229 -15.98 -15.63 9.45
CA ARG A 229 -15.45 -16.82 8.75
C ARG A 229 -14.48 -17.65 9.58
N ILE A 230 -14.24 -17.22 10.81
CA ILE A 230 -13.22 -17.83 11.66
C ILE A 230 -13.86 -18.37 12.93
N SER A 231 -13.62 -19.66 13.17
CA SER A 231 -13.94 -20.29 14.46
C SER A 231 -13.01 -19.73 15.54
N LEU A 232 -13.48 -19.72 16.79
CA LEU A 232 -12.66 -19.35 17.96
C LEU A 232 -11.32 -20.12 17.98
N LYS A 233 -11.35 -21.42 17.67
CA LYS A 233 -10.14 -22.26 17.60
C LYS A 233 -9.14 -21.69 16.60
N LYS A 234 -9.58 -21.29 15.40
CA LYS A 234 -8.71 -20.71 14.37
C LYS A 234 -8.18 -19.36 14.80
N LEU A 235 -8.99 -18.53 15.45
CA LEU A 235 -8.56 -17.23 16.01
C LEU A 235 -7.44 -17.42 17.04
N PHE A 236 -7.58 -18.36 17.98
CA PHE A 236 -6.53 -18.65 18.98
C PHE A 236 -5.24 -19.15 18.32
N ILE A 237 -5.33 -20.02 17.30
CA ILE A 237 -4.15 -20.47 16.55
C ILE A 237 -3.43 -19.28 15.90
N MET A 238 -4.17 -18.38 15.28
CA MET A 238 -3.58 -17.19 14.63
C MET A 238 -2.94 -16.25 15.65
N ILE A 239 -3.57 -16.00 16.79
CA ILE A 239 -2.97 -15.23 17.88
C ILE A 239 -1.69 -15.92 18.36
N GLY A 240 -1.71 -17.23 18.55
CA GLY A 240 -0.51 -18.00 18.91
C GLY A 240 0.62 -17.84 17.89
N VAL A 241 0.30 -17.90 16.60
CA VAL A 241 1.28 -17.66 15.51
C VAL A 241 1.86 -16.24 15.58
N LEU A 242 1.03 -15.21 15.81
CA LEU A 242 1.50 -13.82 15.96
C LEU A 242 2.40 -13.64 17.18
N VAL A 243 2.04 -14.27 18.30
CA VAL A 243 2.87 -14.25 19.53
C VAL A 243 4.22 -14.90 19.28
N ILE A 244 4.25 -16.08 18.65
CA ILE A 244 5.50 -16.77 18.30
C ILE A 244 6.33 -15.93 17.33
N ALA A 245 5.72 -15.38 16.28
CA ALA A 245 6.39 -14.50 15.32
C ALA A 245 7.01 -13.26 15.99
N PHE A 246 6.29 -12.65 16.93
CA PHE A 246 6.78 -11.53 17.72
C PHE A 246 7.98 -11.94 18.58
N PHE A 247 7.90 -13.06 19.32
CA PHE A 247 9.01 -13.53 20.15
C PHE A 247 10.26 -13.88 19.32
N ILE A 248 10.10 -14.47 18.14
CA ILE A 248 11.23 -14.70 17.21
C ILE A 248 11.86 -13.36 16.81
N ALA A 249 11.06 -12.40 16.40
CA ALA A 249 11.57 -11.12 15.91
C ALA A 249 12.29 -10.31 16.99
N ILE A 250 11.82 -10.30 18.24
CA ILE A 250 12.46 -9.56 19.36
C ILE A 250 13.74 -10.21 19.88
N GLN A 251 14.08 -11.44 19.45
CA GLN A 251 15.43 -11.99 19.70
C GLN A 251 16.50 -11.12 19.01
N ASN A 252 16.17 -10.46 17.92
CA ASN A 252 17.03 -9.46 17.32
C ASN A 252 17.01 -8.17 18.17
N PRO A 253 18.16 -7.76 18.78
CA PRO A 253 18.21 -6.59 19.67
C PRO A 253 17.78 -5.29 18.99
N ILE A 254 17.99 -5.18 17.66
CA ILE A 254 17.66 -3.99 16.89
C ILE A 254 16.16 -3.88 16.73
N VAL A 255 15.49 -4.98 16.35
CA VAL A 255 14.03 -5.07 16.27
C VAL A 255 13.43 -4.78 17.63
N LYS A 256 13.95 -5.41 18.70
CA LYS A 256 13.54 -5.17 20.09
C LYS A 256 13.63 -3.70 20.45
N ASN A 257 14.78 -3.08 20.22
CA ASN A 257 14.99 -1.66 20.53
C ASN A 257 14.07 -0.76 19.69
N ARG A 258 13.89 -1.08 18.40
CA ARG A 258 13.04 -0.29 17.51
C ARG A 258 11.54 -0.39 17.83
N ILE A 259 11.07 -1.55 18.28
CA ILE A 259 9.66 -1.75 18.65
C ILE A 259 9.39 -1.27 20.08
N LEU A 260 10.22 -1.68 21.05
CA LEU A 260 9.94 -1.51 22.47
C LEU A 260 10.55 -0.24 23.07
N LYS A 261 11.75 0.17 22.65
CA LYS A 261 12.45 1.33 23.21
C LYS A 261 12.17 2.58 22.39
N VAL A 262 11.19 3.36 22.80
CA VAL A 262 10.80 4.60 22.12
C VAL A 262 11.68 5.80 22.52
N ASN A 263 12.44 5.72 23.64
CA ASN A 263 12.99 6.90 24.32
C ASN A 263 14.44 6.78 24.84
N GLN A 264 15.31 5.91 24.28
CA GLN A 264 16.62 5.68 24.92
C GLN A 264 17.86 6.32 24.25
N THR A 265 17.71 7.21 23.31
CA THR A 265 18.84 8.05 22.89
C THR A 265 18.51 9.48 23.27
N GLY A 266 19.29 10.05 24.19
CA GLY A 266 19.21 11.45 24.64
C GLY A 266 19.47 12.49 23.54
N ASN A 267 19.41 12.08 22.29
CA ASN A 267 19.41 12.94 21.13
C ASN A 267 17.97 13.38 20.86
N PHE A 268 17.70 14.65 21.05
CA PHE A 268 16.45 15.38 20.73
C PHE A 268 15.93 15.12 19.30
N TYR A 269 16.67 14.42 18.46
CA TYR A 269 16.48 14.26 17.02
C TYR A 269 16.10 12.84 16.57
N SER A 270 15.72 11.95 17.49
CA SER A 270 15.32 10.59 17.14
C SER A 270 13.96 10.20 17.71
N GLY A 271 13.14 9.51 16.91
CA GLY A 271 11.90 8.90 17.39
C GLY A 271 10.66 9.83 17.37
N LYS A 272 9.86 9.82 18.43
CA LYS A 272 8.60 10.57 18.50
C LYS A 272 8.81 12.08 18.46
N SER A 273 9.83 12.60 19.17
CA SER A 273 10.12 14.04 19.21
C SER A 273 10.43 14.60 17.83
N LEU A 274 11.21 13.89 17.03
CA LEU A 274 11.54 14.33 15.67
C LEU A 274 10.29 14.40 14.77
N ARG A 275 9.39 13.41 14.83
CA ARG A 275 8.16 13.45 14.05
C ARG A 275 7.24 14.59 14.46
N PHE A 276 7.08 14.88 15.75
CA PHE A 276 6.31 16.02 16.20
C PHE A 276 6.91 17.35 15.71
N SER A 277 8.24 17.50 15.77
CA SER A 277 8.91 18.68 15.22
C SER A 277 8.70 18.81 13.71
N ILE A 278 8.77 17.71 12.94
CA ILE A 278 8.46 17.71 11.51
C ILE A 278 7.01 18.16 11.26
N TRP A 279 6.05 17.62 12.02
CA TRP A 279 4.63 17.96 11.87
C TRP A 279 4.32 19.41 12.23
N GLU A 280 4.92 19.95 13.29
CA GLU A 280 4.81 21.37 13.66
C GLU A 280 5.28 22.28 12.51
N ASN A 281 6.44 21.95 11.91
CA ASN A 281 6.94 22.70 10.76
C ASN A 281 6.03 22.58 9.54
N ALA A 282 5.50 21.38 9.27
CA ALA A 282 4.54 21.16 8.19
C ALA A 282 3.25 21.98 8.40
N ILE A 283 2.73 22.04 9.63
CA ILE A 283 1.57 22.89 9.97
C ILE A 283 1.90 24.37 9.77
N LYS A 284 3.13 24.82 10.12
CA LYS A 284 3.56 26.20 9.90
C LYS A 284 3.58 26.54 8.42
N VAL A 285 4.21 25.71 7.59
CA VAL A 285 4.28 25.87 6.13
C VAL A 285 2.90 25.87 5.50
N SER A 286 1.96 25.03 5.96
CA SER A 286 0.60 24.98 5.42
C SER A 286 -0.19 26.30 5.60
N LYS A 287 0.23 27.16 6.55
CA LYS A 287 -0.41 28.48 6.77
C LYS A 287 0.03 29.53 5.76
N GLU A 288 1.10 29.30 4.96
CA GLU A 288 1.56 30.23 3.95
C GLU A 288 0.55 30.38 2.79
N ASN A 289 -0.08 29.24 2.41
CA ASN A 289 -1.17 29.25 1.43
C ASN A 289 -2.23 28.19 1.81
N PRO A 290 -3.14 28.48 2.74
CA PRO A 290 -4.01 27.47 3.36
C PRO A 290 -5.09 26.93 2.43
N VAL A 291 -5.50 27.67 1.40
CA VAL A 291 -6.64 27.29 0.54
C VAL A 291 -6.22 26.33 -0.56
N ILE A 292 -5.20 26.67 -1.34
CA ILE A 292 -4.77 25.92 -2.53
C ILE A 292 -3.35 25.37 -2.43
N GLY A 293 -2.66 25.61 -1.31
CA GLY A 293 -1.32 25.12 -1.03
C GLY A 293 -0.22 25.77 -1.86
N LEU A 294 1.01 25.29 -1.69
CA LEU A 294 2.22 25.82 -2.33
C LEU A 294 2.68 25.02 -3.55
N GLY A 295 2.06 23.88 -3.85
CA GLY A 295 2.54 22.89 -4.82
C GLY A 295 3.67 22.02 -4.24
N LYS A 296 4.07 20.98 -4.99
CA LYS A 296 5.05 19.98 -4.51
C LYS A 296 6.42 20.57 -4.24
N LYS A 297 6.94 21.38 -5.15
CA LYS A 297 8.31 21.94 -5.06
C LYS A 297 8.40 22.98 -3.95
N GLN A 298 7.57 24.01 -3.99
CA GLN A 298 7.65 25.11 -3.05
C GLN A 298 7.38 24.66 -1.61
N SER A 299 6.40 23.76 -1.41
CA SER A 299 6.13 23.20 -0.08
C SER A 299 7.31 22.46 0.52
N GLN A 300 8.09 21.73 -0.31
CA GLN A 300 9.29 21.04 0.14
C GLN A 300 10.43 22.02 0.48
N ILE A 301 10.60 23.06 -0.32
CA ILE A 301 11.58 24.12 -0.07
C ILE A 301 11.27 24.82 1.25
N SER A 302 10.05 25.34 1.42
CA SER A 302 9.60 26.00 2.66
C SER A 302 9.75 25.09 3.89
N LEU A 303 9.45 23.79 3.74
CA LEU A 303 9.59 22.83 4.84
C LEU A 303 11.06 22.65 5.27
N VAL A 304 11.98 22.55 4.32
CA VAL A 304 13.42 22.42 4.59
C VAL A 304 13.96 23.72 5.19
N GLU A 305 13.48 24.88 4.78
CA GLU A 305 13.82 26.16 5.38
C GLU A 305 13.39 26.26 6.86
N GLU A 306 12.18 25.78 7.18
CA GLU A 306 11.73 25.71 8.58
C GLU A 306 12.55 24.71 9.39
N TYR A 307 13.01 23.60 8.79
CA TYR A 307 13.97 22.68 9.45
C TYR A 307 15.31 23.36 9.74
N LYS A 308 15.84 24.16 8.80
CA LYS A 308 17.08 24.93 9.03
C LYS A 308 16.94 25.94 10.17
N LYS A 309 15.82 26.68 10.23
CA LYS A 309 15.55 27.66 11.32
C LYS A 309 15.49 26.99 12.70
N ARG A 310 15.13 25.70 12.77
CA ARG A 310 15.07 24.91 14.01
C ARG A 310 16.28 24.01 14.23
N GLU A 311 17.31 24.13 13.40
CA GLU A 311 18.55 23.35 13.47
C GLU A 311 18.32 21.83 13.42
N LEU A 312 17.31 21.36 12.68
CA LEU A 312 17.00 19.95 12.51
C LEU A 312 17.94 19.31 11.47
N ILE A 313 19.15 18.93 11.87
CA ILE A 313 20.24 18.48 11.00
C ILE A 313 19.79 17.31 10.09
N VAL A 314 19.22 16.27 10.65
CA VAL A 314 18.84 15.06 9.89
C VAL A 314 17.74 15.34 8.84
N PRO A 315 16.61 16.00 9.19
CA PRO A 315 15.60 16.39 8.21
C PRO A 315 16.12 17.27 7.07
N VAL A 316 17.06 18.18 7.35
CA VAL A 316 17.70 19.00 6.32
C VAL A 316 18.57 18.15 5.40
N LYS A 317 19.48 17.33 5.98
CA LYS A 317 20.44 16.51 5.23
C LYS A 317 19.73 15.50 4.31
N GLU A 318 18.71 14.82 4.84
CA GLU A 318 17.99 13.76 4.16
C GLU A 318 16.77 14.27 3.37
N ASN A 319 16.57 15.59 3.31
CA ASN A 319 15.46 16.25 2.63
C ASN A 319 14.10 15.62 2.98
N TYR A 320 13.82 15.49 4.29
CA TYR A 320 12.61 14.81 4.76
C TYR A 320 11.34 15.57 4.35
N ASN A 321 10.35 14.82 3.87
CA ASN A 321 8.97 15.29 3.74
C ASN A 321 8.27 15.27 5.12
N SER A 322 6.97 15.58 5.17
CA SER A 322 6.23 15.66 6.44
C SER A 322 6.06 14.31 7.16
N HIS A 323 6.33 13.17 6.53
CA HIS A 323 6.01 11.83 7.03
C HIS A 323 4.57 11.71 7.57
N ASN A 324 3.65 12.41 6.93
CA ASN A 324 2.21 12.39 7.20
C ASN A 324 1.49 12.86 5.96
N GLN A 325 0.72 11.98 5.31
CA GLN A 325 0.06 12.30 4.04
C GLN A 325 -0.93 13.45 4.16
N TYR A 326 -1.60 13.58 5.29
CA TYR A 326 -2.58 14.65 5.50
C TYR A 326 -1.88 16.01 5.54
N LEU A 327 -0.82 16.14 6.33
CA LEU A 327 -0.01 17.37 6.40
C LEU A 327 0.70 17.65 5.08
N GLN A 328 1.19 16.61 4.40
CA GLN A 328 1.83 16.74 3.09
C GLN A 328 0.85 17.33 2.07
N THR A 329 -0.37 16.79 2.02
CA THR A 329 -1.41 17.28 1.13
C THR A 329 -1.84 18.70 1.48
N LEU A 330 -1.91 19.02 2.78
CA LEU A 330 -2.28 20.36 3.23
C LEU A 330 -1.25 21.41 2.82
N MET A 331 0.05 21.11 2.93
CA MET A 331 1.11 22.01 2.44
C MET A 331 1.08 22.18 0.93
N GLN A 332 0.90 21.07 0.20
CA GLN A 332 0.99 21.06 -1.27
C GLN A 332 -0.25 21.64 -1.94
N TYR A 333 -1.44 21.30 -1.44
CA TYR A 333 -2.71 21.56 -2.13
C TYR A 333 -3.76 22.23 -1.23
N GLY A 334 -3.40 22.66 -0.03
CA GLY A 334 -4.25 23.36 0.91
C GLY A 334 -5.49 22.58 1.34
N ILE A 335 -6.51 23.31 1.77
CA ILE A 335 -7.82 22.73 2.17
C ILE A 335 -8.50 22.06 0.98
N VAL A 336 -8.35 22.59 -0.24
CA VAL A 336 -8.93 21.98 -1.45
C VAL A 336 -8.36 20.58 -1.66
N GLY A 337 -7.02 20.42 -1.58
CA GLY A 337 -6.38 19.13 -1.65
C GLY A 337 -6.75 18.19 -0.51
N MET A 338 -6.88 18.72 0.72
CA MET A 338 -7.30 17.95 1.89
C MET A 338 -8.72 17.38 1.71
N VAL A 339 -9.66 18.17 1.22
CA VAL A 339 -11.02 17.69 0.91
C VAL A 339 -10.95 16.59 -0.15
N GLY A 340 -10.17 16.76 -1.21
CA GLY A 340 -9.93 15.72 -2.22
C GLY A 340 -9.38 14.44 -1.62
N LEU A 341 -8.36 14.52 -0.76
CA LEU A 341 -7.78 13.38 -0.07
C LEU A 341 -8.79 12.67 0.86
N LEU A 342 -9.58 13.44 1.60
CA LEU A 342 -10.63 12.86 2.46
C LEU A 342 -11.69 12.14 1.63
N LEU A 343 -12.09 12.67 0.48
CA LEU A 343 -13.00 11.97 -0.44
C LEU A 343 -12.42 10.66 -0.96
N VAL A 344 -11.11 10.62 -1.24
CA VAL A 344 -10.40 9.39 -1.66
C VAL A 344 -10.49 8.28 -0.62
N PHE A 345 -10.51 8.60 0.67
CA PHE A 345 -10.67 7.60 1.74
C PHE A 345 -12.14 7.37 2.13
N LEU A 346 -12.90 8.43 2.36
CA LEU A 346 -14.24 8.33 2.95
C LEU A 346 -15.30 7.80 1.98
N PHE A 347 -15.23 8.19 0.69
CA PHE A 347 -16.21 7.73 -0.30
C PHE A 347 -16.18 6.21 -0.49
N PRO A 348 -15.04 5.57 -0.79
CA PRO A 348 -14.98 4.12 -0.91
C PRO A 348 -15.24 3.43 0.43
N ALA A 349 -14.75 3.97 1.56
CA ALA A 349 -14.99 3.39 2.88
C ALA A 349 -16.49 3.32 3.21
N ARG A 350 -17.24 4.42 2.96
CA ARG A 350 -18.70 4.45 3.15
C ARG A 350 -19.42 3.41 2.29
N ARG A 351 -19.03 3.29 1.02
CA ARG A 351 -19.59 2.31 0.10
C ARG A 351 -19.32 0.89 0.58
N PHE A 352 -18.06 0.55 0.90
CA PHE A 352 -17.67 -0.78 1.37
C PHE A 352 -18.31 -1.15 2.71
N LEU A 353 -18.50 -0.17 3.60
CA LEU A 353 -19.22 -0.38 4.86
C LEU A 353 -20.70 -0.70 4.61
N LYS A 354 -21.37 0.04 3.72
CA LYS A 354 -22.77 -0.20 3.33
C LYS A 354 -22.96 -1.58 2.67
N GLU A 355 -22.02 -1.96 1.80
CA GLU A 355 -22.03 -3.24 1.10
C GLU A 355 -21.51 -4.41 1.96
N ARG A 356 -21.02 -4.13 3.17
CA ARG A 356 -20.37 -5.10 4.08
C ARG A 356 -19.18 -5.81 3.42
N TYR A 357 -18.48 -5.11 2.55
CA TYR A 357 -17.29 -5.61 1.88
C TYR A 357 -16.05 -5.30 2.74
N TYR A 358 -15.86 -6.10 3.78
CA TYR A 358 -14.86 -5.82 4.82
C TYR A 358 -13.42 -5.87 4.31
N LEU A 359 -13.06 -6.75 3.37
CA LEU A 359 -11.70 -6.78 2.80
C LEU A 359 -11.32 -5.41 2.20
N ALA A 360 -12.22 -4.84 1.40
CA ALA A 360 -12.01 -3.53 0.78
C ALA A 360 -12.02 -2.40 1.82
N LEU A 361 -12.91 -2.46 2.81
CA LEU A 361 -12.95 -1.49 3.91
C LEU A 361 -11.64 -1.47 4.69
N PHE A 362 -11.09 -2.64 5.02
CA PHE A 362 -9.84 -2.74 5.77
C PHE A 362 -8.61 -2.38 4.92
N TRP A 363 -8.66 -2.57 3.60
CA TRP A 363 -7.67 -1.97 2.70
C TRP A 363 -7.58 -0.45 2.88
N ILE A 364 -8.74 0.24 2.84
CA ILE A 364 -8.79 1.69 3.07
C ILE A 364 -8.31 2.03 4.49
N ALA A 365 -8.71 1.26 5.51
CA ALA A 365 -8.33 1.52 6.90
C ALA A 365 -6.81 1.43 7.12
N ILE A 366 -6.14 0.38 6.61
CA ILE A 366 -4.68 0.26 6.73
C ILE A 366 -3.95 1.35 5.95
N ALA A 367 -4.47 1.78 4.78
CA ALA A 367 -3.92 2.90 4.03
C ALA A 367 -4.07 4.22 4.81
N ALA A 368 -5.25 4.50 5.37
CA ALA A 368 -5.50 5.69 6.16
C ALA A 368 -4.65 5.76 7.44
N VAL A 369 -4.47 4.64 8.15
CA VAL A 369 -3.57 4.54 9.32
C VAL A 369 -2.12 4.76 8.92
N THR A 370 -1.68 4.16 7.80
CA THR A 370 -0.33 4.35 7.29
C THR A 370 -0.08 5.81 6.90
N ALA A 371 -1.07 6.47 6.30
CA ALA A 371 -1.04 7.88 5.92
C ALA A 371 -0.81 8.85 7.10
N ILE A 372 -1.14 8.46 8.35
CA ILE A 372 -0.84 9.26 9.54
C ILE A 372 0.67 9.32 9.80
N THR A 373 1.39 8.26 9.48
CA THR A 373 2.81 8.10 9.87
C THR A 373 3.77 8.13 8.70
N ASP A 374 3.25 8.21 7.47
CA ASP A 374 4.04 8.35 6.26
C ASP A 374 3.24 9.08 5.16
N SER A 375 3.96 9.72 4.24
CA SER A 375 3.38 10.39 3.07
C SER A 375 3.25 9.38 1.92
N ILE A 376 2.24 8.49 2.05
CA ILE A 376 2.11 7.30 1.19
C ILE A 376 1.93 7.62 -0.30
N PHE A 377 1.40 8.80 -0.63
CA PHE A 377 1.22 9.26 -2.01
C PHE A 377 2.39 10.09 -2.53
N MET A 378 3.53 10.10 -1.82
CA MET A 378 4.79 10.64 -2.31
C MET A 378 5.68 9.56 -2.97
N ARG A 379 5.23 8.33 -3.00
CA ARG A 379 5.99 7.19 -3.54
C ARG A 379 5.11 6.33 -4.44
N GLN A 380 5.70 5.84 -5.52
CA GLN A 380 5.02 4.98 -6.50
C GLN A 380 4.33 3.77 -5.85
N TRP A 381 4.96 3.12 -4.88
CA TRP A 381 4.38 1.97 -4.17
C TRP A 381 3.01 2.28 -3.57
N GLY A 382 2.87 3.41 -2.88
CA GLY A 382 1.60 3.81 -2.29
C GLY A 382 0.58 4.22 -3.35
N ILE A 383 0.99 5.04 -4.33
CA ILE A 383 0.10 5.57 -5.38
C ILE A 383 -0.48 4.44 -6.22
N PHE A 384 0.39 3.59 -6.81
CA PHE A 384 -0.03 2.54 -7.74
C PHE A 384 -0.89 1.48 -7.06
N SER A 385 -0.45 0.97 -5.90
CA SER A 385 -1.21 -0.04 -5.17
C SER A 385 -2.55 0.49 -4.69
N PHE A 386 -2.58 1.71 -4.14
CA PHE A 386 -3.82 2.30 -3.66
C PHE A 386 -4.82 2.52 -4.81
N ALA A 387 -4.37 3.11 -5.92
CA ALA A 387 -5.22 3.35 -7.08
C ALA A 387 -5.73 2.03 -7.70
N PHE A 388 -4.85 1.02 -7.82
CA PHE A 388 -5.21 -0.27 -8.41
C PHE A 388 -6.24 -1.03 -7.56
N PHE A 389 -5.91 -1.32 -6.30
CA PHE A 389 -6.78 -2.14 -5.46
C PHE A 389 -8.09 -1.42 -5.10
N THR A 390 -8.05 -0.11 -4.82
CA THR A 390 -9.28 0.64 -4.53
C THR A 390 -10.21 0.66 -5.75
N SER A 391 -9.67 0.85 -6.96
CA SER A 391 -10.48 0.81 -8.18
C SER A 391 -11.03 -0.58 -8.48
N LEU A 392 -10.24 -1.65 -8.25
CA LEU A 392 -10.74 -3.02 -8.36
C LEU A 392 -11.89 -3.32 -7.40
N PHE A 393 -11.79 -2.88 -6.15
CA PHE A 393 -12.82 -3.11 -5.14
C PHE A 393 -14.11 -2.35 -5.43
N LEU A 394 -14.03 -1.17 -6.04
CA LEU A 394 -15.20 -0.39 -6.44
C LEU A 394 -15.97 -1.02 -7.61
N LEU A 395 -15.39 -1.99 -8.34
CA LEU A 395 -16.13 -2.76 -9.34
C LEU A 395 -17.34 -3.53 -8.78
N GLY A 396 -17.50 -3.55 -7.47
CA GLY A 396 -18.65 -4.00 -6.72
C GLY A 396 -18.92 -5.51 -6.78
N ASP A 397 -19.65 -5.97 -5.79
CA ASP A 397 -20.26 -7.31 -5.66
C ASP A 397 -19.30 -8.50 -5.82
N THR A 398 -18.41 -8.62 -4.87
CA THR A 398 -17.70 -9.88 -4.66
C THR A 398 -18.56 -10.90 -3.88
N GLN A 399 -19.85 -10.64 -3.72
CA GLN A 399 -20.83 -11.57 -3.14
C GLN A 399 -21.15 -12.81 -4.02
N PRO A 400 -20.90 -12.85 -5.35
CA PRO A 400 -21.11 -14.10 -6.11
C PRO A 400 -20.25 -15.26 -5.60
N ALA A 401 -19.07 -14.97 -5.04
CA ALA A 401 -18.24 -16.01 -4.43
C ALA A 401 -18.90 -16.69 -3.21
N LYS A 402 -19.89 -16.07 -2.60
CA LYS A 402 -20.62 -16.67 -1.46
C LYS A 402 -21.65 -17.69 -1.91
N LYS A 403 -22.34 -17.46 -3.03
CA LYS A 403 -23.33 -18.40 -3.57
C LYS A 403 -22.69 -19.57 -4.34
N GLU A 404 -21.60 -19.33 -5.08
CA GLU A 404 -20.88 -20.38 -5.83
C GLU A 404 -19.92 -21.22 -4.95
N LEU A 405 -19.57 -20.77 -3.74
CA LEU A 405 -18.72 -21.51 -2.81
C LEU A 405 -19.56 -22.34 -1.82
N GLU A 406 -20.85 -22.04 -1.67
CA GLU A 406 -21.81 -22.79 -0.85
C GLU A 406 -22.59 -23.83 -1.68
N SER A 407 -22.56 -23.76 -3.02
CA SER A 407 -23.03 -24.79 -3.95
C SER A 407 -21.86 -25.70 -4.40
#